data_5bf4950cad2e593e2a0efee955bc0b37
#
_entry.id   5bf4950cad2e593e2a0efee955bc0b37
#
_cell.length_a   1.000
_cell.length_b   1.000
_cell.length_c   1.000
_cell.angle_alpha   90.00
_cell.angle_beta   90.00
_cell.angle_gamma   90.00
#
_symmetry.space_group_name_H-M   'P 1'
#
loop_
_entity.id
_entity.type
_entity.pdbx_description
1 polymer ?
#
loop_
_entity_poly.entity_id
_entity_poly.type
_entity_poly.pdbx_seq_one_letter_code
_entity_poly.pdbx_strand_id
1 'polypeptide(L)'
;TAVSLPEVPLLGVLPGTGGLTRIVDKRKVRRDLADVFCTTAEGVRADRAKEWRLVDHIAKPQQFAEFVKNRALELAAQSDRPGGKGVALTPLTHQLVDLQVNAQARTAEITVKGPAKEQIPLRHSADWYPLQLARELDATILNLRHNHLDVGLWILKTKGSVAEALELDAVLEKNATNWFVRETVGYLRRTFARLDVSSRSIFALVEPGSCFAGTLAELLYAADRSYMLDAEENGPSIAFSPLNFGTYPMVNGETRISAHYCGEMPKLPVSEILDTQKAKELGLITSAPDDIDWEGEVRIAIEERTSLSPDALTGMEASLRFTGRDNMLT
;
A
#
# COMPACT_ATOMS: atom_id res chain seq x y z
N THR A 1 -13.54 -23.88 27.93
CA THR A 1 -13.53 -22.83 26.92
C THR A 1 -13.34 -23.44 25.54
N ALA A 2 -14.09 -23.00 24.57
CA ALA A 2 -13.98 -23.39 23.18
C ALA A 2 -13.51 -22.18 22.33
N VAL A 3 -12.95 -22.42 21.17
CA VAL A 3 -12.71 -21.44 20.10
C VAL A 3 -13.65 -21.73 18.95
N SER A 4 -14.21 -20.70 18.33
CA SER A 4 -15.18 -20.83 17.23
C SER A 4 -15.08 -19.66 16.27
N LEU A 5 -15.58 -19.87 15.05
CA LEU A 5 -15.93 -18.85 14.06
C LEU A 5 -17.41 -19.07 13.69
N PRO A 6 -18.35 -18.59 14.50
CA PRO A 6 -19.74 -18.96 14.39
C PRO A 6 -20.52 -18.16 13.34
N GLU A 7 -19.87 -17.31 12.55
CA GLU A 7 -20.53 -16.40 11.62
C GLU A 7 -21.35 -17.14 10.56
N VAL A 8 -20.81 -18.22 10.00
CA VAL A 8 -21.52 -19.02 9.01
C VAL A 8 -22.73 -19.73 9.61
N PRO A 9 -22.58 -20.55 10.70
CA PRO A 9 -23.70 -21.32 11.22
C PRO A 9 -24.75 -20.51 11.97
N LEU A 10 -24.38 -19.37 12.58
CA LEU A 10 -25.32 -18.59 13.39
C LEU A 10 -25.86 -17.34 12.67
N LEU A 11 -25.06 -16.72 11.82
CA LEU A 11 -25.41 -15.44 11.19
C LEU A 11 -25.63 -15.56 9.67
N GLY A 12 -25.24 -16.69 9.08
CA GLY A 12 -25.32 -16.88 7.62
C GLY A 12 -24.41 -15.94 6.82
N VAL A 13 -23.33 -15.43 7.43
CA VAL A 13 -22.40 -14.50 6.82
C VAL A 13 -20.98 -15.03 6.84
N LEU A 14 -20.17 -14.54 5.90
CA LEU A 14 -18.73 -14.85 5.83
C LEU A 14 -17.99 -14.17 7.00
N PRO A 15 -16.98 -14.83 7.63
CA PRO A 15 -16.03 -14.18 8.55
C PRO A 15 -15.16 -13.15 7.83
N GLY A 16 -15.71 -11.96 7.56
CA GLY A 16 -15.15 -10.93 6.67
C GLY A 16 -13.90 -10.24 7.19
N THR A 17 -13.56 -10.39 8.48
CA THR A 17 -12.35 -9.80 9.08
C THR A 17 -11.09 -10.65 8.88
N GLY A 18 -11.11 -11.62 7.99
CA GLY A 18 -9.98 -12.46 7.62
C GLY A 18 -9.78 -13.69 8.51
N GLY A 19 -10.82 -14.14 9.20
CA GLY A 19 -10.79 -15.36 10.03
C GLY A 19 -10.43 -16.60 9.21
N LEU A 20 -11.05 -16.79 8.05
CA LEU A 20 -10.77 -17.92 7.15
C LEU A 20 -9.32 -17.92 6.65
N THR A 21 -8.81 -16.78 6.20
CA THR A 21 -7.43 -16.66 5.75
C THR A 21 -6.44 -16.99 6.87
N ARG A 22 -6.71 -16.51 8.09
CA ARG A 22 -5.83 -16.81 9.25
C ARG A 22 -5.80 -18.29 9.58
N ILE A 23 -6.92 -18.99 9.49
CA ILE A 23 -6.99 -20.43 9.77
C ILE A 23 -6.18 -21.23 8.74
N VAL A 24 -6.37 -20.98 7.45
CA VAL A 24 -5.74 -21.78 6.41
C VAL A 24 -4.32 -21.31 6.11
N ASP A 25 -4.07 -20.02 6.00
CA ASP A 25 -2.76 -19.48 5.64
C ASP A 25 -1.81 -19.37 6.85
N LYS A 26 -2.17 -18.64 7.88
CA LYS A 26 -1.31 -18.43 9.05
C LYS A 26 -1.21 -19.66 9.95
N ARG A 27 -2.33 -20.30 10.24
CA ARG A 27 -2.41 -21.44 11.16
C ARG A 27 -2.13 -22.78 10.47
N LYS A 28 -2.26 -22.84 9.16
CA LYS A 28 -2.07 -24.08 8.35
C LYS A 28 -2.96 -25.21 8.87
N VAL A 29 -4.19 -24.89 9.23
CA VAL A 29 -5.19 -25.89 9.58
C VAL A 29 -5.53 -26.70 8.31
N ARG A 30 -5.58 -28.01 8.44
CA ARG A 30 -5.94 -28.88 7.32
C ARG A 30 -7.34 -28.50 6.81
N ARG A 31 -7.51 -28.45 5.46
CA ARG A 31 -8.68 -27.90 4.80
C ARG A 31 -10.01 -28.46 5.31
N ASP A 32 -10.12 -29.80 5.47
CA ASP A 32 -11.30 -30.49 5.96
C ASP A 32 -11.63 -30.13 7.43
N LEU A 33 -10.60 -29.98 8.27
CA LEU A 33 -10.77 -29.56 9.67
C LEU A 33 -11.15 -28.06 9.77
N ALA A 34 -10.66 -27.24 8.84
CA ALA A 34 -11.03 -25.85 8.73
C ALA A 34 -12.52 -25.72 8.33
N ASP A 35 -12.99 -26.53 7.41
CA ASP A 35 -14.40 -26.58 7.00
C ASP A 35 -15.29 -26.93 8.20
N VAL A 36 -14.99 -28.02 8.90
CA VAL A 36 -15.74 -28.43 10.12
C VAL A 36 -15.72 -27.31 11.18
N PHE A 37 -14.56 -26.69 11.41
CA PHE A 37 -14.43 -25.61 12.40
C PHE A 37 -15.29 -24.39 12.05
N CYS A 38 -15.31 -23.98 10.78
CA CYS A 38 -16.04 -22.80 10.34
C CYS A 38 -17.55 -23.02 10.22
N THR A 39 -18.00 -24.27 10.23
CA THR A 39 -19.43 -24.65 10.13
C THR A 39 -20.03 -25.15 11.45
N THR A 40 -19.24 -25.19 12.54
CA THR A 40 -19.68 -25.67 13.86
C THR A 40 -19.87 -24.49 14.83
N ALA A 41 -21.09 -24.26 15.30
CA ALA A 41 -21.41 -23.17 16.21
C ALA A 41 -20.77 -23.33 17.60
N GLU A 42 -20.74 -24.55 18.14
CA GLU A 42 -20.23 -24.88 19.47
C GLU A 42 -18.72 -24.71 19.61
N GLY A 43 -18.02 -24.70 18.48
CA GLY A 43 -16.57 -24.57 18.40
C GLY A 43 -15.81 -25.82 18.85
N VAL A 44 -14.48 -25.68 18.95
CA VAL A 44 -13.53 -26.74 19.25
C VAL A 44 -12.83 -26.47 20.58
N ARG A 45 -12.74 -27.50 21.45
CA ARG A 45 -12.21 -27.35 22.82
C ARG A 45 -10.83 -27.96 23.00
N ALA A 46 -10.09 -27.37 23.93
CA ALA A 46 -8.86 -27.88 24.56
C ALA A 46 -7.91 -28.64 23.59
N ASP A 47 -7.70 -29.92 23.86
CA ASP A 47 -6.70 -30.74 23.15
C ASP A 47 -6.97 -30.80 21.65
N ARG A 48 -8.23 -30.94 21.24
CA ARG A 48 -8.62 -30.93 19.82
C ARG A 48 -8.30 -29.57 19.16
N ALA A 49 -8.51 -28.46 19.88
CA ALA A 49 -8.17 -27.13 19.34
C ALA A 49 -6.65 -26.99 19.12
N LYS A 50 -5.83 -27.57 20.02
CA LYS A 50 -4.38 -27.62 19.87
C LYS A 50 -3.95 -28.56 18.74
N GLU A 51 -4.52 -29.76 18.69
CA GLU A 51 -4.27 -30.73 17.63
C GLU A 51 -4.56 -30.15 16.23
N TRP A 52 -5.68 -29.45 16.10
CA TRP A 52 -6.07 -28.76 14.85
C TRP A 52 -5.32 -27.46 14.61
N ARG A 53 -4.35 -27.10 15.45
CA ARG A 53 -3.56 -25.86 15.36
C ARG A 53 -4.38 -24.56 15.50
N LEU A 54 -5.60 -24.64 16.02
CA LEU A 54 -6.43 -23.45 16.27
C LEU A 54 -5.84 -22.60 17.39
N VAL A 55 -5.18 -23.22 18.37
CA VAL A 55 -4.47 -22.57 19.47
C VAL A 55 -3.05 -23.16 19.61
N ASP A 56 -2.11 -22.38 20.13
CA ASP A 56 -0.73 -22.82 20.31
C ASP A 56 -0.55 -23.62 21.61
N HIS A 57 -1.28 -23.20 22.66
CA HIS A 57 -1.16 -23.76 24.00
C HIS A 57 -2.53 -23.89 24.67
N ILE A 58 -2.58 -24.78 25.63
CA ILE A 58 -3.71 -24.95 26.55
C ILE A 58 -3.16 -24.96 27.98
N ALA A 59 -3.94 -24.44 28.92
CA ALA A 59 -3.60 -24.47 30.33
C ALA A 59 -4.87 -24.72 31.19
N LYS A 60 -4.70 -25.32 32.34
CA LYS A 60 -5.81 -25.48 33.31
C LYS A 60 -6.24 -24.11 33.85
N PRO A 61 -7.53 -23.90 34.17
CA PRO A 61 -7.99 -22.58 34.64
C PRO A 61 -7.18 -22.00 35.79
N GLN A 62 -6.78 -22.84 36.76
CA GLN A 62 -6.03 -22.42 37.95
C GLN A 62 -4.62 -21.95 37.60
N GLN A 63 -4.05 -22.40 36.51
CA GLN A 63 -2.68 -22.10 36.07
C GLN A 63 -2.64 -21.09 34.94
N PHE A 64 -3.81 -20.69 34.43
CA PHE A 64 -3.90 -19.90 33.20
C PHE A 64 -3.18 -18.54 33.28
N ALA A 65 -3.41 -17.81 34.38
CA ALA A 65 -2.81 -16.48 34.57
C ALA A 65 -1.28 -16.54 34.63
N GLU A 66 -0.72 -17.51 35.38
CA GLU A 66 0.70 -17.71 35.49
C GLU A 66 1.30 -18.18 34.18
N PHE A 67 0.65 -19.11 33.49
CA PHE A 67 1.07 -19.58 32.18
C PHE A 67 1.15 -18.44 31.16
N VAL A 68 0.11 -17.58 31.08
CA VAL A 68 0.08 -16.42 30.18
C VAL A 68 1.21 -15.45 30.50
N LYS A 69 1.45 -15.16 31.79
CA LYS A 69 2.54 -14.29 32.22
C LYS A 69 3.89 -14.83 31.80
N ASN A 70 4.17 -16.12 32.06
CA ASN A 70 5.44 -16.75 31.70
C ASN A 70 5.65 -16.77 30.19
N ARG A 71 4.60 -17.10 29.42
CA ARG A 71 4.67 -17.06 27.95
C ARG A 71 4.90 -15.67 27.39
N ALA A 72 4.29 -14.66 27.98
CA ALA A 72 4.52 -13.26 27.61
C ALA A 72 5.97 -12.83 27.86
N LEU A 73 6.55 -13.24 29.00
CA LEU A 73 7.96 -12.95 29.33
C LEU A 73 8.92 -13.67 28.37
N GLU A 74 8.65 -14.94 28.02
CA GLU A 74 9.43 -15.67 27.01
C GLU A 74 9.44 -14.96 25.66
N LEU A 75 8.27 -14.50 25.19
CA LEU A 75 8.16 -13.76 23.95
C LEU A 75 8.82 -12.38 24.01
N ALA A 76 8.70 -11.69 25.14
CA ALA A 76 9.37 -10.41 25.36
C ALA A 76 10.89 -10.54 25.33
N ALA A 77 11.44 -11.65 25.87
CA ALA A 77 12.89 -11.92 25.83
C ALA A 77 13.43 -12.15 24.40
N GLN A 78 12.56 -12.51 23.47
CA GLN A 78 12.90 -12.68 22.05
C GLN A 78 12.72 -11.39 21.24
N SER A 79 12.37 -10.27 21.88
CA SER A 79 12.18 -8.99 21.21
C SER A 79 13.48 -8.52 20.56
N ASP A 80 13.41 -8.07 19.33
CA ASP A 80 14.52 -7.44 18.60
C ASP A 80 14.79 -5.98 19.03
N ARG A 81 14.01 -5.48 20.00
CA ARG A 81 14.08 -4.10 20.51
C ARG A 81 14.00 -4.03 22.05
N PRO A 82 14.80 -4.84 22.79
CA PRO A 82 14.81 -4.79 24.24
C PRO A 82 15.29 -3.41 24.70
N GLY A 83 14.51 -2.74 25.53
CA GLY A 83 14.80 -1.40 26.02
C GLY A 83 14.61 -0.27 24.99
N GLY A 84 14.07 -0.56 23.81
CA GLY A 84 13.72 0.46 22.83
C GLY A 84 12.61 1.39 23.36
N LYS A 85 12.86 2.71 23.30
CA LYS A 85 11.85 3.69 23.62
C LYS A 85 10.88 3.78 22.43
N GLY A 86 9.59 3.76 22.70
CA GLY A 86 8.57 4.03 21.69
C GLY A 86 8.64 5.47 21.18
N VAL A 87 7.96 5.74 20.07
CA VAL A 87 7.78 7.09 19.53
C VAL A 87 6.44 7.63 20.00
N ALA A 88 6.45 8.81 20.64
CA ALA A 88 5.23 9.52 21.00
C ALA A 88 4.57 10.05 19.72
N LEU A 89 3.33 9.62 19.45
CA LEU A 89 2.56 10.12 18.32
C LEU A 89 1.80 11.38 18.74
N THR A 90 1.97 12.44 17.96
CA THR A 90 1.17 13.65 18.05
C THR A 90 -0.11 13.53 17.24
N PRO A 91 -1.15 14.33 17.49
CA PRO A 91 -2.29 14.45 16.59
C PRO A 91 -1.84 14.72 15.15
N LEU A 92 -2.55 14.12 14.19
CA LEU A 92 -2.19 14.25 12.79
C LEU A 92 -2.56 15.64 12.28
N THR A 93 -1.58 16.34 11.71
CA THR A 93 -1.77 17.60 10.97
C THR A 93 -1.30 17.37 9.54
N HIS A 94 -2.18 17.56 8.56
CA HIS A 94 -1.84 17.36 7.15
C HIS A 94 -0.90 18.47 6.68
N GLN A 95 0.38 18.15 6.50
CA GLN A 95 1.43 19.06 6.03
C GLN A 95 2.08 18.54 4.73
N LEU A 96 2.11 17.23 4.56
CA LEU A 96 2.75 16.55 3.43
C LEU A 96 1.75 16.11 2.36
N VAL A 97 0.48 15.95 2.70
CA VAL A 97 -0.55 15.48 1.78
C VAL A 97 -1.68 16.49 1.71
N ASP A 98 -1.81 17.15 0.57
CA ASP A 98 -2.92 18.03 0.26
C ASP A 98 -4.01 17.26 -0.47
N LEU A 99 -5.27 17.44 -0.09
CA LEU A 99 -6.44 16.81 -0.69
C LEU A 99 -7.42 17.86 -1.18
N GLN A 100 -7.78 17.77 -2.46
CA GLN A 100 -8.84 18.57 -3.06
C GLN A 100 -9.92 17.63 -3.63
N VAL A 101 -11.16 17.79 -3.19
CA VAL A 101 -12.30 16.97 -3.64
C VAL A 101 -13.20 17.81 -4.50
N ASN A 102 -13.46 17.37 -5.72
CA ASN A 102 -14.46 17.93 -6.62
C ASN A 102 -15.63 16.92 -6.76
N ALA A 103 -16.65 17.11 -5.94
CA ALA A 103 -17.81 16.21 -5.94
C ALA A 103 -18.59 16.26 -7.27
N GLN A 104 -18.63 17.42 -7.96
CA GLN A 104 -19.33 17.57 -9.22
C GLN A 104 -18.62 16.80 -10.35
N ALA A 105 -17.29 16.88 -10.42
CA ALA A 105 -16.49 16.13 -11.37
C ALA A 105 -16.22 14.67 -10.91
N ARG A 106 -16.63 14.29 -9.69
CA ARG A 106 -16.41 12.98 -9.08
C ARG A 106 -14.92 12.62 -8.97
N THR A 107 -14.07 13.61 -8.74
CA THR A 107 -12.61 13.46 -8.65
C THR A 107 -12.08 13.90 -7.29
N ALA A 108 -10.92 13.33 -6.92
CA ALA A 108 -10.11 13.82 -5.80
C ALA A 108 -8.65 13.94 -6.25
N GLU A 109 -8.08 15.12 -6.11
CA GLU A 109 -6.65 15.35 -6.33
C GLU A 109 -5.90 15.19 -5.01
N ILE A 110 -4.89 14.34 -5.00
CA ILE A 110 -4.02 14.05 -3.87
C ILE A 110 -2.61 14.48 -4.27
N THR A 111 -2.12 15.57 -3.68
CA THR A 111 -0.77 16.06 -3.91
C THR A 111 0.13 15.69 -2.73
N VAL A 112 1.13 14.85 -2.98
CA VAL A 112 2.14 14.46 -2.01
C VAL A 112 3.37 15.34 -2.14
N LYS A 113 3.75 16.03 -1.07
CA LYS A 113 5.00 16.82 -1.02
C LYS A 113 6.17 15.89 -0.71
N GLY A 114 7.22 15.98 -1.52
CA GLY A 114 8.49 15.29 -1.29
C GLY A 114 9.20 15.79 -0.04
N PRO A 115 10.24 15.08 0.41
CA PRO A 115 11.00 15.49 1.59
C PRO A 115 11.75 16.79 1.35
N ALA A 116 11.79 17.66 2.35
CA ALA A 116 12.78 18.73 2.39
C ALA A 116 14.11 18.17 2.94
N LYS A 117 15.23 18.79 2.59
CA LYS A 117 16.57 18.29 2.90
C LYS A 117 16.79 18.04 4.40
N GLU A 118 16.23 18.89 5.27
CA GLU A 118 16.31 18.75 6.72
C GLU A 118 15.45 17.62 7.30
N GLN A 119 14.51 17.06 6.50
CA GLN A 119 13.63 15.96 6.90
C GLN A 119 14.20 14.57 6.53
N ILE A 120 15.26 14.53 5.71
CA ILE A 120 15.87 13.30 5.20
C ILE A 120 16.62 12.52 6.30
N PRO A 121 17.45 13.15 7.15
CA PRO A 121 18.21 12.43 8.16
C PRO A 121 17.30 11.61 9.09
N LEU A 122 17.74 10.39 9.43
CA LEU A 122 17.02 9.52 10.34
C LEU A 122 16.78 10.18 11.70
N ARG A 123 15.52 10.30 12.10
CA ARG A 123 15.09 10.76 13.42
C ARG A 123 14.02 9.82 13.96
N HIS A 124 14.21 9.35 15.20
CA HIS A 124 13.20 8.50 15.88
C HIS A 124 12.07 9.37 16.43
N SER A 125 11.28 9.95 15.55
CA SER A 125 10.21 10.90 15.88
C SER A 125 9.01 10.73 14.98
N ALA A 126 7.83 11.16 15.45
CA ALA A 126 6.58 11.09 14.70
C ALA A 126 6.54 12.04 13.49
N ASP A 127 7.35 13.08 13.51
CA ASP A 127 7.52 14.09 12.45
C ASP A 127 8.65 13.74 11.45
N TRP A 128 9.30 12.58 11.61
CA TRP A 128 10.22 12.10 10.57
C TRP A 128 9.43 11.84 9.29
N TYR A 129 9.90 12.42 8.18
CA TYR A 129 9.16 12.48 6.92
C TYR A 129 8.50 11.15 6.50
N PRO A 130 9.19 9.98 6.46
CA PRO A 130 8.56 8.74 6.01
C PRO A 130 7.40 8.28 6.91
N LEU A 131 7.51 8.47 8.21
CA LEU A 131 6.45 8.11 9.15
C LEU A 131 5.27 9.09 9.06
N GLN A 132 5.56 10.39 8.97
CA GLN A 132 4.54 11.42 8.80
C GLN A 132 3.79 11.21 7.48
N LEU A 133 4.52 10.99 6.37
CA LEU A 133 3.93 10.67 5.07
C LEU A 133 3.00 9.46 5.14
N ALA A 134 3.48 8.35 5.73
CA ALA A 134 2.66 7.14 5.86
C ALA A 134 1.35 7.42 6.61
N ARG A 135 1.40 8.19 7.69
CA ARG A 135 0.22 8.54 8.50
C ARG A 135 -0.75 9.45 7.76
N GLU A 136 -0.24 10.49 7.10
CA GLU A 136 -1.09 11.44 6.37
C GLU A 136 -1.73 10.83 5.13
N LEU A 137 -0.96 10.08 4.36
CA LEU A 137 -1.46 9.41 3.15
C LEU A 137 -2.47 8.32 3.52
N ASP A 138 -2.21 7.51 4.55
CA ASP A 138 -3.15 6.50 5.03
C ASP A 138 -4.48 7.13 5.48
N ALA A 139 -4.42 8.22 6.25
CA ALA A 139 -5.60 8.96 6.69
C ALA A 139 -6.38 9.55 5.51
N THR A 140 -5.69 10.10 4.52
CA THR A 140 -6.29 10.66 3.30
C THR A 140 -7.01 9.59 2.49
N ILE A 141 -6.37 8.43 2.27
CA ILE A 141 -6.97 7.28 1.57
C ILE A 141 -8.22 6.80 2.33
N LEU A 142 -8.14 6.64 3.64
CA LEU A 142 -9.28 6.20 4.45
C LEU A 142 -10.42 7.23 4.46
N ASN A 143 -10.09 8.52 4.54
CA ASN A 143 -11.09 9.60 4.44
C ASN A 143 -11.84 9.53 3.09
N LEU A 144 -11.13 9.42 1.98
CA LEU A 144 -11.75 9.31 0.65
C LEU A 144 -12.63 8.06 0.54
N ARG A 145 -12.18 6.92 1.05
CA ARG A 145 -12.93 5.66 0.97
C ARG A 145 -14.21 5.65 1.78
N HIS A 146 -14.25 6.35 2.92
CA HIS A 146 -15.37 6.29 3.85
C HIS A 146 -16.30 7.51 3.76
N ASN A 147 -15.79 8.67 3.41
CA ASN A 147 -16.54 9.92 3.46
C ASN A 147 -16.85 10.52 2.09
N HIS A 148 -16.19 10.04 1.01
CA HIS A 148 -16.36 10.56 -0.34
C HIS A 148 -16.71 9.43 -1.33
N LEU A 149 -17.84 8.79 -1.10
CA LEU A 149 -18.25 7.58 -1.83
C LEU A 149 -18.55 7.86 -3.31
N ASP A 150 -18.95 9.09 -3.64
CA ASP A 150 -19.27 9.52 -5.01
C ASP A 150 -18.01 9.80 -5.86
N VAL A 151 -16.84 9.93 -5.24
CA VAL A 151 -15.57 10.11 -5.96
C VAL A 151 -15.20 8.80 -6.66
N GLY A 152 -15.10 8.83 -7.97
CA GLY A 152 -14.76 7.67 -8.82
C GLY A 152 -13.29 7.63 -9.26
N LEU A 153 -12.63 8.79 -9.34
CA LEU A 153 -11.27 8.92 -9.83
C LEU A 153 -10.40 9.69 -8.83
N TRP A 154 -9.24 9.13 -8.48
CA TRP A 154 -8.18 9.79 -7.73
C TRP A 154 -7.07 10.22 -8.68
N ILE A 155 -6.62 11.46 -8.53
CA ILE A 155 -5.53 12.04 -9.32
C ILE A 155 -4.34 12.23 -8.37
N LEU A 156 -3.27 11.48 -8.61
CA LEU A 156 -2.05 11.55 -7.81
C LEU A 156 -1.07 12.54 -8.42
N LYS A 157 -0.60 13.46 -7.62
CA LYS A 157 0.47 14.40 -7.94
C LYS A 157 1.54 14.37 -6.86
N THR A 158 2.74 14.73 -7.21
CA THR A 158 3.82 14.97 -6.25
C THR A 158 4.42 16.35 -6.47
N LYS A 159 5.03 16.93 -5.44
CA LYS A 159 5.69 18.23 -5.53
C LYS A 159 6.96 18.23 -4.68
N GLY A 160 8.11 18.42 -5.30
CA GLY A 160 9.40 18.43 -4.60
C GLY A 160 10.57 18.15 -5.53
N SER A 161 11.64 17.60 -4.97
CA SER A 161 12.89 17.29 -5.68
C SER A 161 13.08 15.78 -5.85
N VAL A 162 13.32 15.34 -7.08
CA VAL A 162 13.69 13.95 -7.40
C VAL A 162 14.97 13.54 -6.66
N ALA A 163 15.96 14.43 -6.58
CA ALA A 163 17.23 14.16 -5.90
C ALA A 163 17.03 13.93 -4.39
N GLU A 164 16.20 14.76 -3.74
CA GLU A 164 15.90 14.62 -2.31
C GLU A 164 15.10 13.35 -2.00
N ALA A 165 14.18 12.95 -2.90
CA ALA A 165 13.46 11.69 -2.77
C ALA A 165 14.41 10.48 -2.87
N LEU A 166 15.37 10.48 -3.78
CA LEU A 166 16.40 9.43 -3.88
C LEU A 166 17.37 9.44 -2.69
N GLU A 167 17.76 10.62 -2.18
CA GLU A 167 18.59 10.73 -0.98
C GLU A 167 17.88 10.13 0.25
N LEU A 168 16.58 10.36 0.39
CA LEU A 168 15.78 9.73 1.43
C LEU A 168 15.82 8.21 1.34
N ASP A 169 15.65 7.65 0.15
CA ASP A 169 15.67 6.21 -0.06
C ASP A 169 17.03 5.60 0.30
N ALA A 170 18.12 6.29 -0.02
CA ALA A 170 19.46 5.87 0.42
C ALA A 170 19.60 5.83 1.95
N VAL A 171 18.95 6.76 2.67
CA VAL A 171 18.89 6.73 4.15
C VAL A 171 18.06 5.56 4.65
N LEU A 172 16.91 5.25 4.02
CA LEU A 172 16.07 4.10 4.37
C LEU A 172 16.82 2.78 4.16
N GLU A 173 17.47 2.61 3.02
CA GLU A 173 18.25 1.42 2.68
C GLU A 173 19.41 1.20 3.64
N LYS A 174 20.22 2.24 3.89
CA LYS A 174 21.36 2.20 4.84
C LYS A 174 20.94 1.79 6.25
N ASN A 175 19.71 2.12 6.65
CA ASN A 175 19.17 1.86 7.98
C ASN A 175 18.13 0.74 8.02
N ALA A 176 18.06 -0.13 7.02
CA ALA A 176 17.02 -1.16 6.88
C ALA A 176 16.94 -2.14 8.08
N THR A 177 18.03 -2.34 8.81
CA THR A 177 18.07 -3.18 10.02
C THR A 177 17.58 -2.45 11.28
N ASN A 178 17.47 -1.12 11.25
CA ASN A 178 16.93 -0.36 12.37
C ASN A 178 15.44 -0.65 12.50
N TRP A 179 15.00 -1.04 13.71
CA TRP A 179 13.61 -1.42 13.96
C TRP A 179 12.59 -0.31 13.59
N PHE A 180 12.93 0.95 13.88
CA PHE A 180 12.04 2.07 13.61
C PHE A 180 11.88 2.33 12.11
N VAL A 181 12.98 2.24 11.35
CA VAL A 181 12.96 2.32 9.88
C VAL A 181 12.15 1.17 9.30
N ARG A 182 12.40 -0.07 9.75
CA ARG A 182 11.66 -1.25 9.28
C ARG A 182 10.16 -1.15 9.51
N GLU A 183 9.73 -0.70 10.70
CA GLU A 183 8.30 -0.51 11.01
C GLU A 183 7.69 0.63 10.17
N THR A 184 8.45 1.71 9.95
CA THR A 184 8.02 2.84 9.11
C THR A 184 7.87 2.42 7.65
N VAL A 185 8.84 1.72 7.09
CA VAL A 185 8.78 1.14 5.74
C VAL A 185 7.62 0.14 5.62
N GLY A 186 7.41 -0.69 6.66
CA GLY A 186 6.26 -1.58 6.76
C GLY A 186 4.92 -0.84 6.77
N TYR A 187 4.86 0.35 7.37
CA TYR A 187 3.67 1.19 7.32
C TYR A 187 3.45 1.79 5.93
N LEU A 188 4.47 2.37 5.30
CA LEU A 188 4.40 2.85 3.92
C LEU A 188 3.92 1.75 2.96
N ARG A 189 4.49 0.54 3.08
CA ARG A 189 4.05 -0.62 2.29
C ARG A 189 2.55 -0.89 2.42
N ARG A 190 2.02 -0.89 3.66
CA ARG A 190 0.58 -1.10 3.88
C ARG A 190 -0.26 0.04 3.33
N THR A 191 0.23 1.27 3.41
CA THR A 191 -0.44 2.46 2.90
C THR A 191 -0.52 2.41 1.36
N PHE A 192 0.57 2.12 0.68
CA PHE A 192 0.57 1.95 -0.78
C PHE A 192 -0.31 0.78 -1.22
N ALA A 193 -0.30 -0.34 -0.49
CA ALA A 193 -1.17 -1.48 -0.78
C ALA A 193 -2.67 -1.15 -0.68
N ARG A 194 -3.07 -0.09 0.04
CA ARG A 194 -4.45 0.40 0.05
C ARG A 194 -4.85 1.07 -1.26
N LEU A 195 -3.89 1.66 -1.99
CA LEU A 195 -4.13 2.19 -3.34
C LEU A 195 -4.53 1.06 -4.29
N ASP A 196 -3.82 -0.05 -4.24
CA ASP A 196 -4.08 -1.20 -5.12
C ASP A 196 -5.51 -1.75 -4.98
N VAL A 197 -6.09 -1.66 -3.77
CA VAL A 197 -7.44 -2.14 -3.44
C VAL A 197 -8.42 -1.00 -3.13
N SER A 198 -8.20 0.17 -3.71
CA SER A 198 -9.02 1.37 -3.46
C SER A 198 -10.45 1.26 -3.99
N SER A 199 -10.70 0.40 -4.98
CA SER A 199 -11.94 0.36 -5.78
C SER A 199 -12.25 1.74 -6.41
N ARG A 200 -11.21 2.44 -6.82
CA ARG A 200 -11.26 3.73 -7.52
C ARG A 200 -10.23 3.72 -8.63
N SER A 201 -10.58 4.35 -9.74
CA SER A 201 -9.60 4.67 -10.78
C SER A 201 -8.53 5.60 -10.22
N ILE A 202 -7.30 5.41 -10.64
CA ILE A 202 -6.17 6.24 -10.20
C ILE A 202 -5.40 6.71 -11.43
N PHE A 203 -5.25 8.02 -11.57
CA PHE A 203 -4.37 8.63 -12.57
C PHE A 203 -3.20 9.31 -11.87
N ALA A 204 -2.03 9.30 -12.49
CA ALA A 204 -0.86 10.06 -12.04
C ALA A 204 -0.53 11.14 -13.07
N LEU A 205 -0.33 12.37 -12.60
CA LEU A 205 0.07 13.50 -13.42
C LEU A 205 1.48 13.92 -13.02
N VAL A 206 2.41 13.81 -13.99
CA VAL A 206 3.83 14.14 -13.82
C VAL A 206 4.08 15.47 -14.51
N GLU A 207 4.11 16.53 -13.72
CA GLU A 207 4.24 17.92 -14.15
C GLU A 207 5.61 18.50 -13.69
N PRO A 208 6.08 19.63 -14.21
CA PRO A 208 7.26 20.29 -13.69
C PRO A 208 7.20 20.49 -12.18
N GLY A 209 8.27 20.12 -11.48
CA GLY A 209 8.33 20.13 -10.01
C GLY A 209 7.75 18.89 -9.35
N SER A 210 7.32 17.88 -10.11
CA SER A 210 6.99 16.55 -9.57
C SER A 210 8.25 15.83 -9.08
N CYS A 211 8.06 14.95 -8.08
CA CYS A 211 9.13 14.14 -7.50
C CYS A 211 8.73 12.65 -7.40
N PHE A 212 8.17 12.09 -8.47
CA PHE A 212 7.90 10.66 -8.54
C PHE A 212 9.21 9.88 -8.66
N ALA A 213 9.91 9.74 -7.54
CA ALA A 213 11.20 9.08 -7.47
C ALA A 213 11.32 8.19 -6.24
N GLY A 214 12.00 7.06 -6.37
CA GLY A 214 12.18 6.10 -5.30
C GLY A 214 10.86 5.71 -4.64
N THR A 215 10.78 5.82 -3.33
CA THR A 215 9.54 5.52 -2.55
C THR A 215 8.31 6.25 -3.10
N LEU A 216 8.44 7.48 -3.61
CA LEU A 216 7.32 8.22 -4.19
C LEU A 216 6.96 7.75 -5.61
N ALA A 217 7.82 7.04 -6.31
CA ALA A 217 7.50 6.40 -7.58
C ALA A 217 6.45 5.28 -7.43
N GLU A 218 6.27 4.72 -6.23
CA GLU A 218 5.20 3.77 -5.93
C GLU A 218 3.80 4.36 -6.18
N LEU A 219 3.65 5.67 -6.05
CA LEU A 219 2.40 6.39 -6.36
C LEU A 219 2.13 6.43 -7.87
N LEU A 220 3.19 6.58 -8.68
CA LEU A 220 3.09 6.57 -10.14
C LEU A 220 2.62 5.19 -10.65
N TYR A 221 3.21 4.12 -10.10
CA TYR A 221 2.90 2.75 -10.53
C TYR A 221 1.69 2.12 -9.82
N ALA A 222 1.12 2.80 -8.83
CA ALA A 222 -0.21 2.48 -8.31
C ALA A 222 -1.33 3.03 -9.21
N ALA A 223 -1.02 3.92 -10.15
CA ALA A 223 -1.97 4.51 -11.06
C ALA A 223 -2.32 3.57 -12.23
N ASP A 224 -3.58 3.62 -12.67
CA ASP A 224 -4.07 2.89 -13.85
C ASP A 224 -3.62 3.55 -15.15
N ARG A 225 -3.41 4.87 -15.11
CA ARG A 225 -2.84 5.66 -16.21
C ARG A 225 -1.93 6.75 -15.66
N SER A 226 -0.88 7.03 -16.39
CA SER A 226 0.07 8.09 -16.09
C SER A 226 0.29 9.01 -17.28
N TYR A 227 0.25 10.29 -17.03
CA TYR A 227 0.48 11.34 -17.99
C TYR A 227 1.71 12.13 -17.56
N MET A 228 2.67 12.32 -18.45
CA MET A 228 3.90 13.06 -18.17
C MET A 228 4.07 14.14 -19.22
N LEU A 229 4.12 15.39 -18.80
CA LEU A 229 4.26 16.51 -19.69
C LEU A 229 5.57 16.43 -20.48
N ASP A 230 5.48 16.53 -21.81
CA ASP A 230 6.64 16.62 -22.71
C ASP A 230 6.97 18.09 -22.97
N ALA A 231 7.71 18.71 -22.06
CA ALA A 231 8.10 20.12 -22.15
C ALA A 231 9.47 20.25 -22.78
N GLU A 232 9.65 21.26 -23.66
CA GLU A 232 10.93 21.54 -24.29
C GLU A 232 12.01 21.95 -23.28
N GLU A 233 11.65 22.72 -22.25
CA GLU A 233 12.56 23.19 -21.20
C GLU A 233 12.00 22.88 -19.81
N ASN A 234 12.87 22.53 -18.88
CA ASN A 234 12.52 22.27 -17.47
C ASN A 234 11.40 21.23 -17.29
N GLY A 235 11.33 20.24 -18.17
CA GLY A 235 10.36 19.17 -18.13
C GLY A 235 10.44 18.36 -16.82
N PRO A 236 9.37 17.62 -16.49
CA PRO A 236 9.35 16.75 -15.34
C PRO A 236 10.32 15.56 -15.51
N SER A 237 10.63 14.90 -14.42
CA SER A 237 11.46 13.70 -14.43
C SER A 237 10.98 12.70 -13.38
N ILE A 238 11.31 11.43 -13.62
CA ILE A 238 11.05 10.31 -12.70
C ILE A 238 12.35 9.55 -12.44
N ALA A 239 12.40 8.77 -11.36
CA ALA A 239 13.55 7.93 -11.06
C ALA A 239 13.19 6.72 -10.19
N PHE A 240 13.98 5.66 -10.29
CA PHE A 240 13.89 4.50 -9.43
C PHE A 240 15.00 4.48 -8.40
N SER A 241 14.68 3.91 -7.24
CA SER A 241 15.68 3.46 -6.27
C SER A 241 15.65 1.93 -6.15
N PRO A 242 16.63 1.29 -5.49
CA PRO A 242 16.57 -0.14 -5.19
C PRO A 242 15.30 -0.56 -4.45
N LEU A 243 14.68 0.35 -3.68
CA LEU A 243 13.48 0.05 -2.89
C LEU A 243 12.25 -0.27 -3.74
N ASN A 244 12.18 0.19 -4.99
CA ASN A 244 11.06 -0.11 -5.89
C ASN A 244 11.03 -1.59 -6.34
N PHE A 245 12.12 -2.32 -6.20
CA PHE A 245 12.25 -3.69 -6.69
C PHE A 245 12.02 -4.76 -5.62
N GLY A 246 11.20 -4.49 -4.60
CA GLY A 246 10.78 -5.51 -3.62
C GLY A 246 10.43 -5.02 -2.22
N THR A 247 10.71 -3.76 -1.88
CA THR A 247 10.43 -3.23 -0.53
C THR A 247 8.94 -2.94 -0.32
N TYR A 248 8.24 -2.53 -1.36
CA TYR A 248 6.83 -2.12 -1.32
C TYR A 248 5.93 -3.01 -2.20
N PRO A 249 5.85 -4.32 -1.95
CA PRO A 249 5.02 -5.20 -2.77
C PRO A 249 3.53 -4.85 -2.64
N MET A 250 2.79 -5.15 -3.69
CA MET A 250 1.33 -5.18 -3.72
C MET A 250 0.79 -6.28 -2.79
N VAL A 251 -0.53 -6.35 -2.63
CA VAL A 251 -1.18 -7.37 -1.78
C VAL A 251 -0.96 -8.81 -2.27
N ASN A 252 -0.70 -9.01 -3.56
CA ASN A 252 -0.37 -10.32 -4.16
C ASN A 252 1.12 -10.70 -4.04
N GLY A 253 1.97 -9.80 -3.55
CA GLY A 253 3.41 -10.00 -3.36
C GLY A 253 4.28 -9.55 -4.55
N GLU A 254 3.70 -9.07 -5.65
CA GLU A 254 4.43 -8.50 -6.78
C GLU A 254 4.80 -7.04 -6.53
N THR A 255 5.84 -6.55 -7.21
CA THR A 255 6.12 -5.11 -7.25
C THR A 255 5.21 -4.44 -8.26
N ARG A 256 4.80 -3.19 -8.00
CA ARG A 256 3.96 -2.42 -8.93
C ARG A 256 4.61 -2.26 -10.30
N ILE A 257 5.92 -2.09 -10.31
CA ILE A 257 6.66 -1.97 -11.56
C ILE A 257 6.68 -3.28 -12.36
N SER A 258 6.74 -4.45 -11.70
CA SER A 258 6.60 -5.75 -12.38
C SER A 258 5.18 -5.94 -12.93
N ALA A 259 4.17 -5.60 -12.13
CA ALA A 259 2.77 -5.66 -12.55
C ALA A 259 2.48 -4.74 -13.75
N HIS A 260 3.08 -3.56 -13.79
CA HIS A 260 2.99 -2.62 -14.92
C HIS A 260 3.39 -3.24 -16.25
N TYR A 261 4.41 -4.10 -16.25
CA TYR A 261 4.87 -4.83 -17.43
C TYR A 261 4.32 -6.25 -17.55
N CYS A 262 3.30 -6.60 -16.80
CA CYS A 262 2.75 -7.98 -16.76
C CYS A 262 3.82 -9.05 -16.53
N GLY A 263 4.87 -8.72 -15.76
CA GLY A 263 6.00 -9.60 -15.47
C GLY A 263 7.14 -9.60 -16.50
N GLU A 264 6.94 -9.00 -17.68
CA GLU A 264 7.96 -8.90 -18.74
C GLU A 264 8.76 -7.59 -18.66
N MET A 265 9.24 -7.28 -17.47
CA MET A 265 9.93 -6.02 -17.18
C MET A 265 11.28 -5.90 -17.93
N PRO A 266 11.52 -4.81 -18.67
CA PRO A 266 12.82 -4.55 -19.25
C PRO A 266 13.86 -4.24 -18.17
N LYS A 267 15.14 -4.19 -18.56
CA LYS A 267 16.17 -3.70 -17.65
C LYS A 267 16.00 -2.20 -17.44
N LEU A 268 15.57 -1.82 -16.25
CA LEU A 268 15.38 -0.42 -15.89
C LEU A 268 16.63 0.17 -15.23
N PRO A 269 16.94 1.45 -15.51
CA PRO A 269 18.03 2.15 -14.85
C PRO A 269 17.62 2.47 -13.41
N VAL A 270 18.51 2.19 -12.46
CA VAL A 270 18.31 2.45 -11.03
C VAL A 270 19.14 3.69 -10.66
N SER A 271 18.53 4.60 -9.90
CA SER A 271 19.13 5.87 -9.46
C SER A 271 19.53 6.82 -10.61
N GLU A 272 19.00 6.61 -11.80
CA GLU A 272 19.13 7.51 -12.93
C GLU A 272 17.85 8.36 -13.07
N ILE A 273 18.03 9.63 -13.41
CA ILE A 273 16.92 10.55 -13.65
C ILE A 273 16.48 10.39 -15.09
N LEU A 274 15.20 10.09 -15.29
CA LEU A 274 14.59 9.85 -16.58
C LEU A 274 13.68 11.03 -16.95
N ASP A 275 13.95 11.65 -18.07
CA ASP A 275 13.07 12.65 -18.67
C ASP A 275 11.85 11.98 -19.34
N THR A 276 10.97 12.79 -19.89
CA THR A 276 9.73 12.34 -20.53
C THR A 276 10.00 11.42 -21.71
N GLN A 277 10.96 11.75 -22.55
CA GLN A 277 11.28 10.96 -23.73
C GLN A 277 11.81 9.58 -23.34
N LYS A 278 12.72 9.52 -22.36
CA LYS A 278 13.25 8.26 -21.87
C LYS A 278 12.20 7.42 -21.16
N ALA A 279 11.34 8.05 -20.37
CA ALA A 279 10.20 7.38 -19.73
C ALA A 279 9.24 6.77 -20.76
N LYS A 280 8.96 7.48 -21.86
CA LYS A 280 8.15 7.00 -22.98
C LYS A 280 8.81 5.84 -23.72
N GLU A 281 10.10 5.94 -24.07
CA GLU A 281 10.86 4.87 -24.72
C GLU A 281 10.86 3.57 -23.91
N LEU A 282 10.96 3.68 -22.60
CA LEU A 282 10.95 2.54 -21.69
C LEU A 282 9.53 2.01 -21.38
N GLY A 283 8.48 2.68 -21.87
CA GLY A 283 7.09 2.29 -21.58
C GLY A 283 6.67 2.52 -20.14
N LEU A 284 7.27 3.49 -19.46
CA LEU A 284 7.04 3.79 -18.04
C LEU A 284 5.79 4.65 -17.79
N ILE A 285 5.27 5.28 -18.84
CA ILE A 285 4.13 6.19 -18.79
C ILE A 285 3.12 5.87 -19.90
N THR A 286 1.87 6.21 -19.67
CA THR A 286 0.77 5.94 -20.61
C THR A 286 0.78 6.91 -21.77
N SER A 287 0.95 8.21 -21.51
CA SER A 287 0.95 9.29 -22.52
C SER A 287 1.92 10.39 -22.13
N ALA A 288 2.46 11.06 -23.17
CA ALA A 288 3.35 12.19 -23.03
C ALA A 288 2.90 13.35 -23.95
N PRO A 289 1.83 14.06 -23.56
CA PRO A 289 1.36 15.24 -24.29
C PRO A 289 2.37 16.38 -24.17
N ASP A 290 2.47 17.20 -25.22
CA ASP A 290 3.24 18.44 -25.17
C ASP A 290 2.49 19.58 -24.45
N ASP A 291 3.11 20.76 -24.36
CA ASP A 291 2.53 21.92 -23.67
C ASP A 291 1.19 22.36 -24.24
N ILE A 292 0.97 22.16 -25.55
CA ILE A 292 -0.26 22.60 -26.24
C ILE A 292 -1.41 21.66 -25.92
N ASP A 293 -1.13 20.37 -25.93
CA ASP A 293 -2.14 19.33 -25.81
C ASP A 293 -2.40 18.89 -24.36
N TRP A 294 -1.50 19.20 -23.41
CA TRP A 294 -1.54 18.75 -22.02
C TRP A 294 -2.88 18.93 -21.34
N GLU A 295 -3.38 20.17 -21.27
CA GLU A 295 -4.64 20.45 -20.57
C GLU A 295 -5.83 19.76 -21.22
N GLY A 296 -5.82 19.71 -22.56
CA GLY A 296 -6.88 19.10 -23.36
C GLY A 296 -6.94 17.57 -23.16
N GLU A 297 -5.82 16.89 -23.33
CA GLU A 297 -5.74 15.43 -23.20
C GLU A 297 -6.06 14.96 -21.77
N VAL A 298 -5.47 15.60 -20.77
CA VAL A 298 -5.70 15.24 -19.35
C VAL A 298 -7.17 15.46 -18.99
N ARG A 299 -7.76 16.60 -19.37
CA ARG A 299 -9.17 16.88 -19.11
C ARG A 299 -10.09 15.85 -19.78
N ILE A 300 -9.87 15.55 -21.05
CA ILE A 300 -10.68 14.55 -21.77
C ILE A 300 -10.57 13.19 -21.11
N ALA A 301 -9.36 12.76 -20.77
CA ALA A 301 -9.14 11.46 -20.10
C ALA A 301 -9.86 11.37 -18.75
N ILE A 302 -9.89 12.44 -17.97
CA ILE A 302 -10.59 12.53 -16.69
C ILE A 302 -12.11 12.47 -16.91
N GLU A 303 -12.66 13.27 -17.84
CA GLU A 303 -14.09 13.31 -18.17
C GLU A 303 -14.58 11.95 -18.68
N GLU A 304 -13.85 11.32 -19.58
CA GLU A 304 -14.17 9.97 -20.08
C GLU A 304 -14.18 8.94 -18.93
N ARG A 305 -13.13 8.91 -18.09
CA ARG A 305 -13.04 7.95 -16.99
C ARG A 305 -14.17 8.11 -15.99
N THR A 306 -14.52 9.32 -15.62
CA THR A 306 -15.57 9.60 -14.63
C THR A 306 -16.98 9.38 -15.18
N SER A 307 -17.15 9.31 -16.50
CA SER A 307 -18.44 8.99 -17.17
C SER A 307 -18.77 7.49 -17.14
N LEU A 308 -17.78 6.62 -16.93
CA LEU A 308 -17.96 5.18 -16.97
C LEU A 308 -18.56 4.64 -15.66
N SER A 309 -19.13 3.43 -15.72
CA SER A 309 -19.69 2.74 -14.56
C SER A 309 -18.62 2.43 -13.51
N PRO A 310 -18.75 2.90 -12.26
CA PRO A 310 -17.78 2.61 -11.19
C PRO A 310 -17.62 1.11 -10.90
N ASP A 311 -18.71 0.35 -10.97
CA ASP A 311 -18.67 -1.10 -10.70
C ASP A 311 -17.90 -1.84 -11.79
N ALA A 312 -18.14 -1.49 -13.07
CA ALA A 312 -17.41 -2.06 -14.20
C ALA A 312 -15.92 -1.72 -14.13
N LEU A 313 -15.59 -0.46 -13.79
CA LEU A 313 -14.19 -0.04 -13.60
C LEU A 313 -13.52 -0.80 -12.45
N THR A 314 -14.19 -0.94 -11.31
CA THR A 314 -13.63 -1.68 -10.16
C THR A 314 -13.28 -3.13 -10.54
N GLY A 315 -14.16 -3.82 -11.27
CA GLY A 315 -13.90 -5.19 -11.74
C GLY A 315 -12.75 -5.26 -12.74
N MET A 316 -12.76 -4.37 -13.73
CA MET A 316 -11.71 -4.28 -14.75
C MET A 316 -10.34 -3.98 -14.12
N GLU A 317 -10.28 -2.96 -13.28
CA GLU A 317 -9.03 -2.52 -12.64
C GLU A 317 -8.46 -3.59 -11.70
N ALA A 318 -9.32 -4.28 -10.94
CA ALA A 318 -8.89 -5.39 -10.09
C ALA A 318 -8.25 -6.52 -10.93
N SER A 319 -8.83 -6.85 -12.08
CA SER A 319 -8.28 -7.86 -12.99
C SER A 319 -6.96 -7.41 -13.64
N LEU A 320 -6.82 -6.12 -13.96
CA LEU A 320 -5.60 -5.59 -14.59
C LEU A 320 -4.46 -5.37 -13.58
N ARG A 321 -4.77 -4.91 -12.36
CA ARG A 321 -3.75 -4.66 -11.32
C ARG A 321 -3.15 -5.93 -10.75
N PHE A 322 -3.92 -7.02 -10.68
CA PHE A 322 -3.51 -8.28 -10.03
C PHE A 322 -3.34 -9.41 -11.04
N THR A 323 -2.49 -9.18 -12.03
CA THR A 323 -2.12 -10.19 -13.03
C THR A 323 -1.33 -11.35 -12.42
N GLY A 324 -1.24 -12.47 -13.11
CA GLY A 324 -0.24 -13.50 -12.88
C GLY A 324 -0.68 -14.78 -12.19
N ARG A 325 -1.87 -14.85 -11.55
CA ARG A 325 -2.40 -16.12 -11.02
C ARG A 325 -3.52 -16.70 -11.88
N ASP A 326 -4.35 -15.85 -12.45
CA ASP A 326 -5.34 -16.26 -13.42
C ASP A 326 -4.69 -16.35 -14.80
N ASN A 327 -4.98 -17.41 -15.55
CA ASN A 327 -4.47 -17.63 -16.90
C ASN A 327 -5.58 -18.13 -17.81
N MET A 328 -5.28 -18.31 -19.10
CA MET A 328 -6.27 -18.73 -20.10
C MET A 328 -6.91 -20.09 -19.81
N LEU A 329 -6.41 -20.86 -18.84
CA LEU A 329 -6.94 -22.17 -18.44
C LEU A 329 -7.76 -22.13 -17.16
N THR A 330 -7.67 -21.04 -16.38
CA THR A 330 -8.40 -20.82 -15.13
C THR A 330 -9.48 -19.78 -15.30
#